data_1eb739c6b4c190b04de6a3186a5bd7dd
#
_entry.id   1eb739c6b4c190b04de6a3186a5bd7dd
#
_cell.length_a   1.000
_cell.length_b   1.000
_cell.length_c   1.000
_cell.angle_alpha   90.00
_cell.angle_beta   90.00
_cell.angle_gamma   90.00
#
_symmetry.space_group_name_H-M   'P 1'
#
loop_
_entity.id
_entity.type
_entity.pdbx_description
1 polymer ?
#
loop_
_entity_poly.entity_id
_entity_poly.type
_entity_poly.pdbx_seq_one_letter_code
_entity_poly.pdbx_strand_id
1 'polypeptide(L)'
;DSYEACMDDLNRVNPELISCVGDTALALSILADNGRFVEVKGSYAKDMVTGFLRLNGDTVGAVANRSEVYDEEGNIAEKFDEALSAAGCEKAAEFVDFCDAFGIPVLTLTNVKGYAACECSEKRIAKAAAKLTAAFANASVPKVNVICGKAFGSAYNVMNSKALGADITYAWPTAQIGMMDARIAAKIMCDGQDAAMQDAFAADYEKLQTSAESAAQRGYVDQIIEAADTRKYVIGALEMLFTKREERPARKHGTV
;
A
#
# COMPACT_ATOMS: atom_id res chain seq x y z
N ASP A 1 -23.35 -7.54 13.83
CA ASP A 1 -23.07 -6.80 15.08
C ASP A 1 -23.39 -5.33 14.86
N SER A 2 -24.07 -4.72 15.81
CA SER A 2 -24.54 -3.35 15.65
C SER A 2 -23.35 -2.38 15.66
N TYR A 3 -23.36 -1.44 14.74
CA TYR A 3 -22.42 -0.30 14.64
C TYR A 3 -22.42 0.58 15.90
N GLU A 4 -23.40 0.41 16.77
CA GLU A 4 -23.57 1.16 18.03
C GLU A 4 -22.44 0.96 19.03
N ALA A 5 -21.51 0.04 18.78
CA ALA A 5 -20.42 -0.27 19.71
C ALA A 5 -19.09 0.43 19.37
N CYS A 6 -18.98 1.18 18.28
CA CYS A 6 -17.76 1.93 17.98
C CYS A 6 -17.75 3.23 18.80
N MET A 7 -16.95 3.23 19.87
CA MET A 7 -16.74 4.40 20.74
C MET A 7 -15.57 5.28 20.31
N ASP A 8 -14.90 4.93 19.20
CA ASP A 8 -13.74 5.69 18.70
C ASP A 8 -14.22 6.85 17.79
N ASP A 9 -13.57 8.01 17.92
CA ASP A 9 -13.93 9.19 17.14
C ASP A 9 -13.61 8.96 15.64
N LEU A 10 -14.63 9.09 14.79
CA LEU A 10 -14.51 9.01 13.33
C LEU A 10 -13.54 10.04 12.76
N ASN A 11 -13.51 11.23 13.38
CA ASN A 11 -12.68 12.35 12.96
C ASN A 11 -11.35 12.43 13.71
N ARG A 12 -10.98 11.37 14.44
CA ARG A 12 -9.70 11.32 15.15
C ARG A 12 -8.55 11.59 14.19
N VAL A 13 -7.75 12.60 14.51
CA VAL A 13 -6.56 13.00 13.76
C VAL A 13 -5.35 12.29 14.33
N ASN A 14 -4.51 11.73 13.46
CA ASN A 14 -3.35 10.93 13.84
C ASN A 14 -2.05 11.55 13.29
N PRO A 15 -1.53 12.62 13.89
CA PRO A 15 -0.33 13.32 13.40
C PRO A 15 0.93 12.44 13.46
N GLU A 16 0.99 11.47 14.35
CA GLU A 16 2.08 10.51 14.50
C GLU A 16 2.19 9.52 13.34
N LEU A 17 1.15 9.36 12.53
CA LEU A 17 1.08 8.34 11.49
C LEU A 17 2.22 8.46 10.47
N ILE A 18 2.59 9.69 10.12
CA ILE A 18 3.67 9.95 9.16
C ILE A 18 5.04 9.42 9.63
N SER A 19 5.28 9.41 10.94
CA SER A 19 6.53 8.92 11.52
C SER A 19 6.57 7.40 11.70
N CYS A 20 5.42 6.74 11.66
CA CYS A 20 5.30 5.31 11.93
C CYS A 20 5.17 4.46 10.66
N VAL A 21 5.15 5.07 9.48
CA VAL A 21 4.88 4.36 8.20
C VAL A 21 5.94 3.32 7.83
N GLY A 22 7.11 3.37 8.43
CA GLY A 22 8.15 2.36 8.30
C GLY A 22 7.69 1.01 8.88
N ASP A 23 7.06 1.02 10.06
CA ASP A 23 6.36 -0.13 10.63
C ASP A 23 4.87 -0.02 10.36
N THR A 24 4.44 -0.60 9.27
CA THR A 24 3.03 -0.53 8.84
C THR A 24 2.08 -1.31 9.74
N ALA A 25 2.55 -2.24 10.58
CA ALA A 25 1.72 -2.87 11.60
C ALA A 25 1.36 -1.85 12.69
N LEU A 26 2.32 -1.03 13.11
CA LEU A 26 2.07 0.09 14.04
C LEU A 26 1.16 1.14 13.39
N ALA A 27 1.42 1.52 12.14
CA ALA A 27 0.58 2.46 11.40
C ALA A 27 -0.88 1.98 11.31
N LEU A 28 -1.11 0.70 11.01
CA LEU A 28 -2.45 0.09 10.97
C LEU A 28 -3.09 0.06 12.36
N SER A 29 -2.31 -0.17 13.41
CA SER A 29 -2.79 -0.10 14.80
C SER A 29 -3.27 1.32 15.16
N ILE A 30 -2.53 2.36 14.74
CA ILE A 30 -2.91 3.76 14.94
C ILE A 30 -4.23 4.08 14.19
N LEU A 31 -4.42 3.55 13.00
CA LEU A 31 -5.66 3.76 12.21
C LEU A 31 -6.85 2.99 12.79
N ALA A 32 -6.62 1.86 13.42
CA ALA A 32 -7.67 0.95 13.91
C ALA A 32 -8.50 1.56 15.03
N ASP A 33 -9.77 1.15 15.11
CA ASP A 33 -10.64 1.45 16.24
C ASP A 33 -10.01 0.93 17.54
N ASN A 34 -9.87 1.82 18.53
CA ASN A 34 -9.25 1.53 19.81
C ASN A 34 -7.83 0.92 19.72
N GLY A 35 -7.09 1.21 18.63
CA GLY A 35 -5.73 0.72 18.43
C GLY A 35 -5.61 -0.79 18.20
N ARG A 36 -6.70 -1.48 17.83
CA ARG A 36 -6.72 -2.94 17.71
C ARG A 36 -6.48 -3.39 16.27
N PHE A 37 -5.25 -3.77 15.99
CA PHE A 37 -4.85 -4.46 14.77
C PHE A 37 -4.41 -5.89 15.09
N VAL A 38 -4.86 -6.87 14.32
CA VAL A 38 -4.51 -8.29 14.46
C VAL A 38 -3.70 -8.70 13.24
N GLU A 39 -2.38 -8.76 13.39
CA GLU A 39 -1.48 -9.22 12.32
C GLU A 39 -1.64 -10.72 12.10
N VAL A 40 -1.81 -11.13 10.84
CA VAL A 40 -1.87 -12.54 10.40
C VAL A 40 -0.53 -12.93 9.80
N LYS A 41 0.01 -14.09 10.19
CA LYS A 41 1.33 -14.57 9.74
C LYS A 41 2.47 -13.58 10.04
N GLY A 42 2.44 -12.89 11.19
CA GLY A 42 3.42 -11.87 11.57
C GLY A 42 4.88 -12.35 11.60
N SER A 43 5.13 -13.64 11.82
CA SER A 43 6.48 -14.23 11.79
C SER A 43 6.93 -14.67 10.40
N TYR A 44 6.05 -14.67 9.38
CA TYR A 44 6.37 -15.06 8.01
C TYR A 44 6.36 -13.85 7.08
N ALA A 45 7.37 -13.72 6.23
CA ALA A 45 7.52 -12.60 5.30
C ALA A 45 7.21 -11.26 5.98
N LYS A 46 8.03 -10.89 6.96
CA LYS A 46 7.81 -9.72 7.82
C LYS A 46 7.83 -8.38 7.07
N ASP A 47 8.42 -8.35 5.89
CA ASP A 47 8.41 -7.23 4.94
C ASP A 47 7.03 -6.91 4.38
N MET A 48 6.08 -7.82 4.56
CA MET A 48 4.68 -7.66 4.18
C MET A 48 3.78 -7.90 5.39
N VAL A 49 3.00 -6.90 5.75
CA VAL A 49 2.00 -6.98 6.81
C VAL A 49 0.65 -7.35 6.21
N THR A 50 0.00 -8.35 6.79
CA THR A 50 -1.39 -8.72 6.49
C THR A 50 -2.12 -8.90 7.81
N GLY A 51 -3.36 -8.42 7.91
CA GLY A 51 -4.10 -8.54 9.15
C GLY A 51 -5.46 -7.87 9.08
N PHE A 52 -6.15 -7.88 10.21
CA PHE A 52 -7.48 -7.32 10.35
C PHE A 52 -7.50 -6.17 11.34
N LEU A 53 -8.24 -5.13 11.00
CA LEU A 53 -8.56 -4.02 11.89
C LEU A 53 -10.06 -3.73 11.82
N ARG A 54 -10.53 -2.93 12.76
CA ARG A 54 -11.87 -2.34 12.64
C ARG A 54 -11.75 -0.86 12.33
N LEU A 55 -12.61 -0.40 11.43
CA LEU A 55 -12.77 1.01 11.09
C LEU A 55 -14.26 1.33 11.14
N ASN A 56 -14.63 2.21 12.07
CA ASN A 56 -16.04 2.53 12.36
C ASN A 56 -16.90 1.28 12.66
N GLY A 57 -16.34 0.31 13.38
CA GLY A 57 -17.02 -0.95 13.71
C GLY A 57 -16.94 -2.04 12.64
N ASP A 58 -16.65 -1.69 11.38
CA ASP A 58 -16.54 -2.65 10.29
C ASP A 58 -15.19 -3.36 10.27
N THR A 59 -15.20 -4.64 9.96
CA THR A 59 -13.98 -5.42 9.77
C THR A 59 -13.37 -5.14 8.40
N VAL A 60 -12.11 -4.75 8.38
CA VAL A 60 -11.33 -4.44 7.19
C VAL A 60 -10.06 -5.30 7.17
N GLY A 61 -9.76 -5.93 6.04
CA GLY A 61 -8.47 -6.57 5.80
C GLY A 61 -7.44 -5.52 5.39
N ALA A 62 -6.23 -5.62 5.90
CA ALA A 62 -5.15 -4.72 5.53
C ALA A 62 -3.98 -5.47 4.91
N VAL A 63 -3.41 -4.88 3.86
CA VAL A 63 -2.18 -5.34 3.21
C VAL A 63 -1.23 -4.15 3.11
N ALA A 64 -0.04 -4.27 3.69
CA ALA A 64 0.91 -3.17 3.69
C ALA A 64 2.35 -3.69 3.61
N ASN A 65 3.18 -3.11 2.77
CA ASN A 65 4.61 -3.40 2.82
C ASN A 65 5.27 -2.66 3.98
N ARG A 66 6.24 -3.30 4.63
CA ARG A 66 6.92 -2.81 5.82
C ARG A 66 8.42 -2.72 5.58
N SER A 67 9.04 -1.63 5.99
CA SER A 67 10.47 -1.41 5.88
C SER A 67 11.21 -1.47 7.23
N GLU A 68 10.49 -1.35 8.34
CA GLU A 68 11.05 -1.31 9.69
C GLU A 68 10.15 -2.06 10.67
N VAL A 69 10.75 -2.61 11.72
CA VAL A 69 10.05 -3.11 12.90
C VAL A 69 10.62 -2.37 14.11
N TYR A 70 9.76 -1.76 14.91
CA TYR A 70 10.16 -1.10 16.15
C TYR A 70 10.06 -2.06 17.34
N ASP A 71 10.97 -1.90 18.30
CA ASP A 71 10.90 -2.54 19.61
C ASP A 71 9.97 -1.75 20.57
N GLU A 72 9.81 -2.26 21.80
CA GLU A 72 8.99 -1.61 22.83
C GLU A 72 9.52 -0.24 23.26
N GLU A 73 10.80 0.04 22.99
CA GLU A 73 11.48 1.30 23.31
C GLU A 73 11.42 2.31 22.16
N GLY A 74 10.87 1.89 21.01
CA GLY A 74 10.74 2.72 19.79
C GLY A 74 11.99 2.76 18.92
N ASN A 75 12.95 1.87 19.16
CA ASN A 75 14.13 1.73 18.29
C ASN A 75 13.83 0.76 17.15
N ILE A 76 14.57 0.89 16.05
CA ILE A 76 14.47 -0.04 14.92
C ILE A 76 15.12 -1.37 15.29
N ALA A 77 14.31 -2.41 15.49
CA ALA A 77 14.77 -3.77 15.78
C ALA A 77 15.14 -4.54 14.51
N GLU A 78 14.36 -4.39 13.44
CA GLU A 78 14.63 -5.02 12.14
C GLU A 78 14.40 -4.00 11.02
N LYS A 79 15.15 -4.14 9.93
CA LYS A 79 15.03 -3.28 8.75
C LYS A 79 14.95 -4.11 7.48
N PHE A 80 14.03 -3.75 6.60
CA PHE A 80 13.81 -4.35 5.30
C PHE A 80 13.97 -3.31 4.20
N ASP A 81 14.22 -3.77 2.99
CA ASP A 81 14.11 -2.89 1.83
C ASP A 81 12.64 -2.46 1.61
N GLU A 82 12.43 -1.24 1.12
CA GLU A 82 11.12 -0.77 0.64
C GLU A 82 10.79 -1.45 -0.72
N ALA A 83 10.81 -2.78 -0.74
CA ALA A 83 10.71 -3.57 -1.95
C ALA A 83 9.88 -4.83 -1.70
N LEU A 84 9.20 -5.31 -2.73
CA LEU A 84 8.37 -6.50 -2.64
C LEU A 84 9.23 -7.76 -2.76
N SER A 85 9.17 -8.63 -1.77
CA SER A 85 9.73 -9.98 -1.83
C SER A 85 8.73 -10.96 -2.44
N ALA A 86 9.24 -12.09 -2.95
CA ALA A 86 8.37 -13.15 -3.46
C ALA A 86 7.45 -13.73 -2.36
N ALA A 87 8.00 -13.96 -1.17
CA ALA A 87 7.23 -14.46 -0.04
C ALA A 87 6.18 -13.45 0.45
N GLY A 88 6.52 -12.14 0.45
CA GLY A 88 5.58 -11.07 0.77
C GLY A 88 4.42 -10.99 -0.22
N CYS A 89 4.71 -11.10 -1.53
CA CYS A 89 3.66 -11.12 -2.56
C CYS A 89 2.75 -12.35 -2.43
N GLU A 90 3.29 -13.55 -2.17
CA GLU A 90 2.51 -14.76 -1.97
C GLU A 90 1.62 -14.67 -0.72
N LYS A 91 2.15 -14.15 0.40
CA LYS A 91 1.40 -13.89 1.63
C LYS A 91 0.24 -12.93 1.42
N ALA A 92 0.50 -11.81 0.73
CA ALA A 92 -0.51 -10.80 0.42
C ALA A 92 -1.59 -11.35 -0.51
N ALA A 93 -1.23 -12.09 -1.55
CA ALA A 93 -2.17 -12.71 -2.49
C ALA A 93 -3.15 -13.65 -1.78
N GLU A 94 -2.63 -14.55 -0.96
CA GLU A 94 -3.45 -15.50 -0.18
C GLU A 94 -4.40 -14.75 0.77
N PHE A 95 -3.95 -13.67 1.37
CA PHE A 95 -4.76 -12.87 2.28
C PHE A 95 -5.86 -12.09 1.55
N VAL A 96 -5.58 -11.54 0.37
CA VAL A 96 -6.57 -10.85 -0.46
C VAL A 96 -7.64 -11.83 -0.94
N ASP A 97 -7.25 -13.03 -1.40
CA ASP A 97 -8.19 -14.09 -1.78
C ASP A 97 -9.11 -14.50 -0.61
N PHE A 98 -8.55 -14.57 0.61
CA PHE A 98 -9.35 -14.80 1.81
C PHE A 98 -10.35 -13.66 2.05
N CYS A 99 -9.92 -12.40 1.98
CA CYS A 99 -10.81 -11.27 2.16
C CYS A 99 -11.94 -11.26 1.13
N ASP A 100 -11.63 -11.53 -0.15
CA ASP A 100 -12.64 -11.62 -1.21
C ASP A 100 -13.65 -12.73 -0.96
N ALA A 101 -13.18 -13.91 -0.53
CA ALA A 101 -14.03 -15.05 -0.23
C ALA A 101 -15.05 -14.79 0.90
N PHE A 102 -14.69 -13.96 1.86
CA PHE A 102 -15.54 -13.63 3.01
C PHE A 102 -16.22 -12.25 2.92
N GLY A 103 -16.08 -11.55 1.80
CA GLY A 103 -16.69 -10.23 1.60
C GLY A 103 -16.10 -9.13 2.47
N ILE A 104 -14.83 -9.26 2.87
CA ILE A 104 -14.11 -8.30 3.72
C ILE A 104 -13.43 -7.25 2.82
N PRO A 105 -13.73 -5.95 2.97
CA PRO A 105 -13.06 -4.89 2.22
C PRO A 105 -11.56 -4.84 2.53
N VAL A 106 -10.76 -4.39 1.57
CA VAL A 106 -9.29 -4.37 1.69
C VAL A 106 -8.76 -2.95 1.65
N LEU A 107 -7.98 -2.61 2.68
CA LEU A 107 -7.15 -1.41 2.75
C LEU A 107 -5.71 -1.77 2.42
N THR A 108 -5.07 -1.00 1.56
CA THR A 108 -3.65 -1.15 1.24
C THR A 108 -2.87 0.11 1.65
N LEU A 109 -1.76 -0.05 2.36
CA LEU A 109 -0.78 1.02 2.57
C LEU A 109 0.43 0.72 1.69
N THR A 110 0.77 1.65 0.79
CA THR A 110 1.82 1.43 -0.22
C THR A 110 3.01 2.36 0.01
N ASN A 111 4.20 1.75 0.20
CA ASN A 111 5.50 2.43 0.19
C ASN A 111 6.54 1.51 -0.47
N VAL A 112 6.57 1.45 -1.80
CA VAL A 112 7.35 0.46 -2.54
C VAL A 112 8.18 1.09 -3.65
N LYS A 113 9.50 0.84 -3.64
CA LYS A 113 10.43 1.34 -4.66
C LYS A 113 10.68 0.35 -5.81
N GLY A 114 10.32 -0.92 -5.63
CA GLY A 114 10.60 -1.98 -6.61
C GLY A 114 10.45 -3.37 -6.03
N TYR A 115 11.10 -4.33 -6.66
CA TYR A 115 11.19 -5.72 -6.16
C TYR A 115 12.52 -5.97 -5.46
N ALA A 116 12.51 -6.90 -4.49
CA ALA A 116 13.71 -7.27 -3.76
C ALA A 116 14.77 -7.88 -4.70
N ALA A 117 15.97 -7.31 -4.69
CA ALA A 117 17.09 -7.72 -5.54
C ALA A 117 17.95 -8.77 -4.83
N CYS A 118 17.49 -10.02 -4.81
CA CYS A 118 18.25 -11.16 -4.32
C CYS A 118 18.01 -12.39 -5.20
N GLU A 119 18.96 -13.31 -5.22
CA GLU A 119 18.88 -14.53 -6.04
C GLU A 119 17.59 -15.33 -5.82
N CYS A 120 17.16 -15.44 -4.59
CA CYS A 120 15.90 -16.10 -4.24
C CYS A 120 14.69 -15.39 -4.85
N SER A 121 14.69 -14.06 -4.82
CA SER A 121 13.60 -13.25 -5.38
C SER A 121 13.58 -13.35 -6.91
N GLU A 122 14.74 -13.23 -7.58
CA GLU A 122 14.82 -13.29 -9.04
C GLU A 122 14.19 -14.56 -9.63
N LYS A 123 14.34 -15.69 -8.96
CA LYS A 123 13.77 -16.98 -9.38
C LYS A 123 12.26 -17.08 -9.23
N ARG A 124 11.64 -16.31 -8.32
CA ARG A 124 10.26 -16.51 -7.89
C ARG A 124 9.37 -15.29 -8.04
N ILE A 125 9.95 -14.09 -8.09
CA ILE A 125 9.20 -12.83 -8.00
C ILE A 125 8.17 -12.67 -9.11
N ALA A 126 8.49 -13.07 -10.34
CA ALA A 126 7.58 -12.92 -11.46
C ALA A 126 6.25 -13.70 -11.22
N LYS A 127 6.35 -14.93 -10.73
CA LYS A 127 5.18 -15.75 -10.39
C LYS A 127 4.45 -15.19 -9.18
N ALA A 128 5.17 -14.77 -8.14
CA ALA A 128 4.58 -14.24 -6.92
C ALA A 128 3.86 -12.90 -7.17
N ALA A 129 4.47 -12.01 -7.95
CA ALA A 129 3.85 -10.75 -8.38
C ALA A 129 2.60 -11.00 -9.24
N ALA A 130 2.65 -11.99 -10.14
CA ALA A 130 1.48 -12.39 -10.94
C ALA A 130 0.33 -12.91 -10.05
N LYS A 131 0.63 -13.68 -8.99
CA LYS A 131 -0.38 -14.09 -8.01
C LYS A 131 -1.03 -12.90 -7.31
N LEU A 132 -0.22 -11.97 -6.82
CA LEU A 132 -0.74 -10.77 -6.14
C LEU A 132 -1.57 -9.92 -7.09
N THR A 133 -1.11 -9.76 -8.34
CA THR A 133 -1.87 -9.08 -9.40
C THR A 133 -3.22 -9.76 -9.63
N ALA A 134 -3.23 -11.09 -9.77
CA ALA A 134 -4.45 -11.85 -9.99
C ALA A 134 -5.43 -11.74 -8.80
N ALA A 135 -4.91 -11.81 -7.56
CA ALA A 135 -5.72 -11.66 -6.36
C ALA A 135 -6.43 -10.30 -6.32
N PHE A 136 -5.70 -9.19 -6.46
CA PHE A 136 -6.32 -7.86 -6.49
C PHE A 136 -7.22 -7.62 -7.69
N ALA A 137 -6.83 -8.08 -8.89
CA ALA A 137 -7.66 -7.91 -10.10
C ALA A 137 -8.97 -8.71 -10.02
N ASN A 138 -8.97 -9.87 -9.37
CA ASN A 138 -10.14 -10.72 -9.23
C ASN A 138 -11.02 -10.38 -8.01
N ALA A 139 -10.47 -9.71 -7.01
CA ALA A 139 -11.21 -9.35 -5.82
C ALA A 139 -12.37 -8.40 -6.15
N SER A 140 -13.57 -8.79 -5.73
CA SER A 140 -14.84 -8.06 -5.94
C SER A 140 -15.20 -7.17 -4.75
N VAL A 141 -14.54 -7.33 -3.62
CA VAL A 141 -14.72 -6.50 -2.42
C VAL A 141 -14.25 -5.06 -2.63
N PRO A 142 -14.73 -4.09 -1.83
CA PRO A 142 -14.19 -2.74 -1.82
C PRO A 142 -12.67 -2.73 -1.58
N LYS A 143 -11.95 -1.96 -2.39
CA LYS A 143 -10.49 -1.85 -2.34
C LYS A 143 -10.07 -0.39 -2.28
N VAL A 144 -9.45 -0.01 -1.17
CA VAL A 144 -8.91 1.34 -0.96
C VAL A 144 -7.39 1.24 -0.86
N ASN A 145 -6.68 2.10 -1.60
CA ASN A 145 -5.23 2.20 -1.52
C ASN A 145 -4.81 3.57 -0.99
N VAL A 146 -3.88 3.61 -0.05
CA VAL A 146 -3.24 4.83 0.44
C VAL A 146 -1.74 4.73 0.15
N ILE A 147 -1.26 5.64 -0.69
CA ILE A 147 0.16 5.75 -1.02
C ILE A 147 0.82 6.64 0.01
N CYS A 148 1.59 6.01 0.91
CA CYS A 148 2.20 6.68 2.07
C CYS A 148 3.61 7.22 1.79
N GLY A 149 4.25 6.73 0.73
CA GLY A 149 5.63 7.06 0.39
C GLY A 149 5.91 6.78 -1.07
N LYS A 150 6.88 5.91 -1.36
CA LYS A 150 7.25 5.56 -2.73
C LYS A 150 6.23 4.62 -3.37
N ALA A 151 6.02 4.81 -4.67
CA ALA A 151 5.15 3.97 -5.49
C ALA A 151 5.72 3.94 -6.92
N PHE A 152 6.70 3.04 -7.16
CA PHE A 152 7.44 3.02 -8.40
C PHE A 152 7.22 1.77 -9.23
N GLY A 153 7.04 1.98 -10.53
CA GLY A 153 7.08 0.95 -11.56
C GLY A 153 6.02 -0.14 -11.39
N SER A 154 6.35 -1.34 -11.85
CA SER A 154 5.43 -2.49 -11.79
C SER A 154 5.18 -2.99 -10.36
N ALA A 155 6.11 -2.76 -9.44
CA ALA A 155 5.90 -3.12 -8.03
C ALA A 155 4.78 -2.30 -7.38
N TYR A 156 4.67 -1.01 -7.72
CA TYR A 156 3.50 -0.22 -7.34
C TYR A 156 2.21 -0.77 -7.96
N ASN A 157 2.26 -1.13 -9.24
CA ASN A 157 1.04 -1.60 -9.91
C ASN A 157 0.42 -2.81 -9.21
N VAL A 158 1.22 -3.76 -8.73
CA VAL A 158 0.71 -4.96 -8.07
C VAL A 158 0.21 -4.73 -6.64
N MET A 159 0.53 -3.58 -6.04
CA MET A 159 0.06 -3.17 -4.71
C MET A 159 -1.26 -2.39 -4.78
N ASN A 160 -2.28 -2.99 -5.35
CA ASN A 160 -3.63 -2.42 -5.42
C ASN A 160 -3.66 -1.01 -6.02
N SER A 161 -2.97 -0.81 -7.15
CA SER A 161 -2.99 0.47 -7.84
C SER A 161 -4.35 0.76 -8.49
N LYS A 162 -4.59 2.03 -8.85
CA LYS A 162 -5.76 2.43 -9.64
C LYS A 162 -5.86 1.64 -10.96
N ALA A 163 -4.72 1.41 -11.61
CA ALA A 163 -4.66 0.64 -12.85
C ALA A 163 -5.04 -0.84 -12.67
N LEU A 164 -4.86 -1.41 -11.48
CA LEU A 164 -5.24 -2.78 -11.15
C LEU A 164 -6.70 -2.90 -10.63
N GLY A 165 -7.38 -1.78 -10.45
CA GLY A 165 -8.79 -1.77 -10.06
C GLY A 165 -9.02 -1.42 -8.59
N ALA A 166 -8.14 -0.65 -7.94
CA ALA A 166 -8.49 0.02 -6.70
C ALA A 166 -9.69 0.94 -6.93
N ASP A 167 -10.69 0.86 -6.07
CA ASP A 167 -11.89 1.69 -6.19
C ASP A 167 -11.55 3.15 -5.87
N ILE A 168 -10.81 3.36 -4.79
CA ILE A 168 -10.33 4.69 -4.38
C ILE A 168 -8.83 4.60 -4.05
N THR A 169 -8.07 5.56 -4.57
CA THR A 169 -6.64 5.70 -4.30
C THR A 169 -6.35 7.08 -3.73
N TYR A 170 -5.84 7.11 -2.51
CA TYR A 170 -5.33 8.30 -1.85
C TYR A 170 -3.82 8.36 -1.91
N ALA A 171 -3.26 9.55 -1.86
CA ALA A 171 -1.81 9.74 -1.67
C ALA A 171 -1.56 10.81 -0.62
N TRP A 172 -0.48 10.65 0.15
CA TRP A 172 0.01 11.73 1.00
C TRP A 172 0.76 12.77 0.15
N PRO A 173 0.85 14.03 0.61
CA PRO A 173 1.55 15.09 -0.14
C PRO A 173 3.02 14.78 -0.41
N THR A 174 3.64 13.98 0.47
CA THR A 174 5.04 13.54 0.37
C THR A 174 5.24 12.29 -0.49
N ALA A 175 4.17 11.71 -1.02
CA ALA A 175 4.26 10.49 -1.83
C ALA A 175 4.95 10.75 -3.17
N GLN A 176 5.75 9.79 -3.60
CA GLN A 176 6.45 9.79 -4.88
C GLN A 176 5.91 8.66 -5.76
N ILE A 177 5.25 9.00 -6.85
CA ILE A 177 4.50 8.06 -7.68
C ILE A 177 4.97 8.17 -9.12
N GLY A 178 5.57 7.13 -9.67
CA GLY A 178 6.10 7.17 -11.04
C GLY A 178 6.72 5.88 -11.53
N MET A 179 7.44 6.01 -12.63
CA MET A 179 8.10 4.86 -13.25
C MET A 179 9.31 4.38 -12.44
N MET A 180 10.09 5.31 -11.90
CA MET A 180 11.31 5.03 -11.17
C MET A 180 11.71 6.23 -10.29
N ASP A 181 12.63 5.99 -9.39
CA ASP A 181 13.26 7.00 -8.55
C ASP A 181 13.96 8.07 -9.42
N ALA A 182 13.88 9.34 -8.99
CA ALA A 182 14.41 10.49 -9.74
C ALA A 182 15.93 10.44 -9.93
N ARG A 183 16.68 9.92 -8.95
CA ARG A 183 18.13 9.77 -9.07
C ARG A 183 18.52 8.67 -10.04
N ILE A 184 17.73 7.61 -10.12
CA ILE A 184 17.92 6.54 -11.11
C ILE A 184 17.64 7.10 -12.50
N ALA A 185 16.56 7.86 -12.67
CA ALA A 185 16.23 8.52 -13.94
C ALA A 185 17.37 9.47 -14.36
N ALA A 186 17.90 10.28 -13.45
CA ALA A 186 19.02 11.18 -13.74
C ALA A 186 20.28 10.45 -14.18
N LYS A 187 20.62 9.34 -13.55
CA LYS A 187 21.78 8.51 -13.96
C LYS A 187 21.65 7.96 -15.37
N ILE A 188 20.42 7.62 -15.78
CA ILE A 188 20.15 7.08 -17.13
C ILE A 188 20.15 8.21 -18.18
N MET A 189 19.46 9.31 -17.87
CA MET A 189 19.25 10.39 -18.85
C MET A 189 20.43 11.35 -18.98
N CYS A 190 21.21 11.50 -17.90
CA CYS A 190 22.37 12.37 -17.82
C CYS A 190 23.67 11.55 -17.69
N ASP A 191 23.74 10.38 -18.33
CA ASP A 191 24.94 9.54 -18.31
C ASP A 191 26.15 10.33 -18.89
N GLY A 192 27.28 10.29 -18.16
CA GLY A 192 28.48 11.04 -18.52
C GLY A 192 28.44 12.54 -18.22
N GLN A 193 27.37 13.09 -17.68
CA GLN A 193 27.28 14.47 -17.20
C GLN A 193 27.81 14.61 -15.77
N ASP A 194 28.10 15.86 -15.36
CA ASP A 194 28.57 16.15 -14.01
C ASP A 194 27.44 15.94 -12.95
N ALA A 195 27.83 15.87 -11.67
CA ALA A 195 26.92 15.65 -10.56
C ALA A 195 25.87 16.77 -10.43
N ALA A 196 26.26 18.03 -10.70
CA ALA A 196 25.34 19.15 -10.60
C ALA A 196 24.21 19.07 -11.62
N MET A 197 24.52 18.64 -12.84
CA MET A 197 23.52 18.42 -13.89
C MET A 197 22.60 17.25 -13.55
N GLN A 198 23.15 16.17 -13.02
CA GLN A 198 22.35 15.01 -12.57
C GLN A 198 21.41 15.41 -11.40
N ASP A 199 21.89 16.17 -10.43
CA ASP A 199 21.06 16.64 -9.30
C ASP A 199 19.95 17.59 -9.77
N ALA A 200 20.24 18.52 -10.68
CA ALA A 200 19.24 19.41 -11.26
C ALA A 200 18.17 18.64 -12.02
N PHE A 201 18.56 17.68 -12.85
CA PHE A 201 17.62 16.80 -13.56
C PHE A 201 16.76 15.98 -12.60
N ALA A 202 17.37 15.41 -11.55
CA ALA A 202 16.63 14.64 -10.55
C ALA A 202 15.55 15.49 -9.85
N ALA A 203 15.87 16.73 -9.48
CA ALA A 203 14.92 17.65 -8.85
C ALA A 203 13.74 18.00 -9.79
N ASP A 204 14.03 18.28 -11.06
CA ASP A 204 12.99 18.54 -12.05
C ASP A 204 12.13 17.30 -12.32
N TYR A 205 12.77 16.13 -12.43
CA TYR A 205 12.06 14.86 -12.63
C TYR A 205 11.14 14.54 -11.43
N GLU A 206 11.63 14.73 -10.21
CA GLU A 206 10.83 14.53 -9.01
C GLU A 206 9.57 15.40 -9.02
N LYS A 207 9.72 16.68 -9.29
CA LYS A 207 8.61 17.63 -9.33
C LYS A 207 7.62 17.34 -10.46
N LEU A 208 8.10 17.06 -11.66
CA LEU A 208 7.26 16.95 -12.85
C LEU A 208 6.70 15.54 -13.08
N GLN A 209 7.41 14.50 -12.63
CA GLN A 209 7.09 13.12 -12.97
C GLN A 209 6.64 12.27 -11.78
N THR A 210 7.14 12.54 -10.57
CA THR A 210 6.88 11.66 -9.43
C THR A 210 6.16 12.32 -8.26
N SER A 211 5.91 13.62 -8.28
CA SER A 211 5.14 14.27 -7.21
C SER A 211 3.69 13.75 -7.15
N ALA A 212 3.10 13.78 -5.95
CA ALA A 212 1.71 13.40 -5.74
C ALA A 212 0.74 14.24 -6.60
N GLU A 213 1.03 15.55 -6.77
CA GLU A 213 0.25 16.46 -7.61
C GLU A 213 0.31 16.03 -9.08
N SER A 214 1.49 15.69 -9.59
CA SER A 214 1.66 15.22 -10.96
C SER A 214 0.91 13.91 -11.20
N ALA A 215 0.92 12.99 -10.24
CA ALA A 215 0.16 11.74 -10.30
C ALA A 215 -1.36 11.98 -10.27
N ALA A 216 -1.82 12.91 -9.43
CA ALA A 216 -3.24 13.29 -9.38
C ALA A 216 -3.71 13.94 -10.68
N GLN A 217 -2.92 14.85 -11.27
CA GLN A 217 -3.22 15.47 -12.56
C GLN A 217 -3.32 14.46 -13.71
N ARG A 218 -2.64 13.31 -13.60
CA ARG A 218 -2.69 12.21 -14.56
C ARG A 218 -3.77 11.18 -14.26
N GLY A 219 -4.53 11.34 -13.18
CA GLY A 219 -5.62 10.43 -12.79
C GLY A 219 -5.16 9.14 -12.11
N TYR A 220 -3.92 9.05 -11.62
CA TYR A 220 -3.45 7.89 -10.87
C TYR A 220 -3.85 7.91 -9.40
N VAL A 221 -4.23 9.08 -8.89
CA VAL A 221 -4.66 9.33 -7.52
C VAL A 221 -5.99 10.09 -7.55
N ASP A 222 -6.95 9.63 -6.78
CA ASP A 222 -8.27 10.28 -6.71
C ASP A 222 -8.23 11.53 -5.84
N GLN A 223 -7.44 11.50 -4.76
CA GLN A 223 -7.29 12.66 -3.87
C GLN A 223 -5.97 12.61 -3.09
N ILE A 224 -5.35 13.79 -2.92
CA ILE A 224 -4.22 13.98 -2.00
C ILE A 224 -4.80 14.33 -0.64
N ILE A 225 -4.38 13.61 0.39
CA ILE A 225 -4.87 13.75 1.76
C ILE A 225 -3.71 13.89 2.75
N GLU A 226 -3.89 14.67 3.79
CA GLU A 226 -2.91 14.74 4.87
C GLU A 226 -2.79 13.39 5.59
N ALA A 227 -1.56 13.01 5.94
CA ALA A 227 -1.31 11.74 6.62
C ALA A 227 -2.15 11.60 7.90
N ALA A 228 -2.24 12.68 8.67
CA ALA A 228 -3.00 12.73 9.91
C ALA A 228 -4.50 12.47 9.73
N ASP A 229 -5.04 12.74 8.56
CA ASP A 229 -6.46 12.62 8.24
C ASP A 229 -6.83 11.26 7.59
N THR A 230 -5.85 10.38 7.39
CA THR A 230 -6.03 9.12 6.64
C THR A 230 -7.20 8.29 7.17
N ARG A 231 -7.38 8.18 8.49
CA ARG A 231 -8.45 7.40 9.10
C ARG A 231 -9.83 7.83 8.58
N LYS A 232 -10.18 9.11 8.68
CA LYS A 232 -11.51 9.60 8.28
C LYS A 232 -11.77 9.44 6.79
N TYR A 233 -10.74 9.63 5.95
CA TYR A 233 -10.88 9.43 4.50
C TYR A 233 -11.09 7.97 4.14
N VAL A 234 -10.37 7.06 4.78
CA VAL A 234 -10.54 5.61 4.55
C VAL A 234 -11.92 5.14 5.01
N ILE A 235 -12.38 5.58 6.19
CA ILE A 235 -13.74 5.27 6.66
C ILE A 235 -14.79 5.78 5.66
N GLY A 236 -14.71 7.06 5.25
CA GLY A 236 -15.65 7.63 4.29
C GLY A 236 -15.62 6.90 2.93
N ALA A 237 -14.45 6.47 2.47
CA ALA A 237 -14.33 5.67 1.26
C ALA A 237 -15.04 4.32 1.38
N LEU A 238 -14.82 3.61 2.49
CA LEU A 238 -15.44 2.30 2.72
C LEU A 238 -16.96 2.42 2.87
N GLU A 239 -17.47 3.48 3.51
CA GLU A 239 -18.90 3.77 3.59
C GLU A 239 -19.52 4.04 2.21
N MET A 240 -18.84 4.83 1.36
CA MET A 240 -19.30 5.05 -0.02
C MET A 240 -19.32 3.76 -0.83
N LEU A 241 -18.40 2.86 -0.60
CA LEU A 241 -18.26 1.60 -1.32
C LEU A 241 -19.11 0.46 -0.73
N PHE A 242 -19.83 0.69 0.35
CA PHE A 242 -20.64 -0.34 1.03
C PHE A 242 -21.62 -1.06 0.09
N THR A 243 -22.16 -0.35 -0.89
CA THR A 243 -23.09 -0.92 -1.88
C THR A 243 -22.41 -1.55 -3.08
N LYS A 244 -21.08 -1.58 -3.13
CA LYS A 244 -20.35 -2.21 -4.24
C LYS A 244 -20.84 -3.61 -4.47
N ARG A 245 -21.23 -3.89 -5.70
CA ARG A 245 -21.59 -5.22 -6.19
C ARG A 245 -20.92 -5.41 -7.54
N GLU A 246 -20.14 -6.45 -7.66
CA GLU A 246 -19.41 -6.78 -8.87
C GLU A 246 -19.70 -8.22 -9.23
N GLU A 247 -20.37 -8.44 -10.36
CA GLU A 247 -20.60 -9.77 -10.88
C GLU A 247 -19.37 -10.25 -11.64
N ARG A 248 -18.82 -11.35 -11.21
CA ARG A 248 -17.69 -12.04 -11.84
C ARG A 248 -18.12 -13.40 -12.34
N PRO A 249 -17.46 -13.97 -13.36
CA PRO A 249 -17.72 -15.33 -13.78
C PRO A 249 -17.68 -16.30 -12.60
N ALA A 250 -18.72 -17.11 -12.45
CA ALA A 250 -18.84 -18.07 -11.33
C ALA A 250 -17.69 -19.11 -11.30
N ARG A 251 -17.08 -19.36 -12.45
CA ARG A 251 -15.96 -20.29 -12.59
C ARG A 251 -14.70 -19.51 -12.85
N LYS A 252 -13.89 -19.38 -11.80
CA LYS A 252 -12.56 -18.75 -11.88
C LYS A 252 -11.52 -19.85 -12.12
N HIS A 253 -10.69 -19.69 -13.12
CA HIS A 253 -9.54 -20.54 -13.38
C HIS A 253 -8.27 -19.73 -13.17
N GLY A 254 -7.53 -20.04 -12.12
CA GLY A 254 -6.23 -19.43 -11.85
C GLY A 254 -5.14 -20.10 -12.66
N THR A 255 -4.23 -19.31 -13.22
CA THR A 255 -3.06 -19.80 -13.97
C THR A 255 -1.76 -19.65 -13.18
N VAL A 256 -1.81 -19.09 -11.98
CA VAL A 256 -0.68 -18.77 -11.11
C VAL A 256 -0.82 -19.33 -9.71
#